data_e475b81833d6a0f770a6299eb4380560
#
_entry.id   e475b81833d6a0f770a6299eb4380560
#
_cell.length_a   1.000
_cell.length_b   1.000
_cell.length_c   1.000
_cell.angle_alpha   90.00
_cell.angle_beta   90.00
_cell.angle_gamma   90.00
#
_symmetry.space_group_name_H-M   'P 1'
#
loop_
_entity.id
_entity.type
_entity.pdbx_description
1 polymer ?
#
loop_
_entity_poly.entity_id
_entity_poly.type
_entity_poly.pdbx_seq_one_letter_code
_entity_poly.pdbx_strand_id
1 'polypeptide(L)'
;MTLIFHKLIKWTTIILILFYATSSWGSIGNVDKLEGKGVIDRDKTDITLEEELPIEQYDTVKTGNGKVGILFIDDTRVDVTQHSKLIIDEFVYDPNTKKGKLNLSAKLGTIKYASGQIAKTSRQDII
;
A
#
# COMPACT_ATOMS: atom_id res chain seq x y z
N MET A 1 17.65 7.75 -48.32
CA MET A 1 16.29 7.26 -48.04
C MET A 1 16.21 6.32 -46.86
N THR A 2 17.11 5.38 -46.77
CA THR A 2 17.13 4.44 -45.63
C THR A 2 17.39 5.11 -44.29
N LEU A 3 18.06 6.21 -44.23
CA LEU A 3 18.36 6.96 -43.01
C LEU A 3 17.12 7.55 -42.33
N ILE A 4 16.09 7.86 -43.09
CA ILE A 4 14.85 8.43 -42.57
C ILE A 4 14.07 7.39 -41.78
N PHE A 5 14.07 6.15 -42.22
CA PHE A 5 13.38 5.04 -41.50
C PHE A 5 14.01 4.75 -40.16
N HIS A 6 15.32 4.82 -40.03
CA HIS A 6 16.02 4.60 -38.77
C HIS A 6 15.68 5.68 -37.74
N LYS A 7 15.52 6.91 -38.15
CA LYS A 7 15.12 7.99 -37.26
C LYS A 7 13.71 7.80 -36.71
N LEU A 8 12.78 7.37 -37.52
CA LEU A 8 11.41 7.13 -37.13
C LEU A 8 11.30 6.00 -36.08
N ILE A 9 12.05 4.94 -36.23
CA ILE A 9 12.06 3.81 -35.29
C ILE A 9 12.59 4.24 -33.93
N LYS A 10 13.62 5.05 -33.87
CA LYS A 10 14.18 5.56 -32.61
C LYS A 10 13.19 6.43 -31.85
N TRP A 11 12.43 7.24 -32.52
CA TRP A 11 11.42 8.09 -31.89
C TRP A 11 10.29 7.28 -31.27
N THR A 12 9.86 6.24 -31.93
CA THR A 12 8.82 5.36 -31.43
C THR A 12 9.25 4.67 -30.13
N THR A 13 10.50 4.26 -30.02
CA THR A 13 11.04 3.63 -28.82
C THR A 13 11.08 4.59 -27.64
N ILE A 14 11.44 5.84 -27.86
CA ILE A 14 11.50 6.86 -26.81
C ILE A 14 10.10 7.15 -26.24
N ILE A 15 9.08 7.21 -27.08
CA ILE A 15 7.70 7.44 -26.65
C ILE A 15 7.21 6.33 -25.74
N LEU A 16 7.55 5.07 -26.03
CA LEU A 16 7.19 3.92 -25.19
C LEU A 16 7.80 4.00 -23.79
N ILE A 17 9.04 4.43 -23.67
CA ILE A 17 9.71 4.58 -22.38
C ILE A 17 9.04 5.66 -21.52
N LEU A 18 8.65 6.77 -22.10
CA LEU A 18 7.96 7.85 -21.41
C LEU A 18 6.61 7.42 -20.86
N PHE A 19 5.91 6.53 -21.54
CA PHE A 19 4.62 6.03 -21.09
C PHE A 19 4.71 5.26 -19.77
N TYR A 20 5.77 4.50 -19.54
CA TYR A 20 5.96 3.75 -18.31
C TYR A 20 6.30 4.64 -17.10
N ALA A 21 6.82 5.82 -17.32
CA ALA A 21 7.26 6.70 -16.25
C ALA A 21 6.11 7.38 -15.49
N THR A 22 4.86 7.26 -15.95
CA THR A 22 3.74 8.03 -15.41
C THR A 22 2.84 7.25 -14.44
N SER A 23 3.14 6.00 -14.12
CA SER A 23 2.20 5.13 -13.38
C SER A 23 2.52 4.93 -11.89
N SER A 24 3.42 5.70 -11.29
CA SER A 24 3.77 5.46 -9.90
C SER A 24 2.97 6.33 -8.94
N TRP A 25 1.93 5.76 -8.37
CA TRP A 25 1.33 6.30 -7.16
C TRP A 25 2.12 5.75 -5.98
N GLY A 26 2.50 6.60 -5.03
CA GLY A 26 3.25 6.16 -3.87
C GLY A 26 2.45 5.19 -3.00
N SER A 27 3.07 4.12 -2.59
CA SER A 27 2.50 3.23 -1.59
C SER A 27 2.52 3.91 -0.23
N ILE A 28 1.57 3.58 0.63
CA ILE A 28 1.48 4.10 1.99
C ILE A 28 2.09 3.16 3.03
N GLY A 29 2.50 1.99 2.59
CA GLY A 29 3.12 0.98 3.43
C GLY A 29 3.41 -0.27 2.63
N ASN A 30 3.78 -1.32 3.32
CA ASN A 30 4.04 -2.61 2.70
C ASN A 30 3.74 -3.75 3.67
N VAL A 31 3.58 -4.94 3.12
CA VAL A 31 3.47 -6.16 3.92
C VAL A 31 4.85 -6.48 4.48
N ASP A 32 4.97 -6.44 5.79
CA ASP A 32 6.23 -6.68 6.50
C ASP A 32 6.43 -8.16 6.84
N LYS A 33 5.36 -8.82 7.27
CA LYS A 33 5.35 -10.24 7.59
C LYS A 33 4.09 -10.90 7.07
N LEU A 34 4.23 -12.14 6.62
CA LEU A 34 3.10 -12.92 6.17
C LEU A 34 3.22 -14.35 6.66
N GLU A 35 2.20 -14.84 7.35
CA GLU A 35 2.03 -16.25 7.70
C GLU A 35 0.70 -16.71 7.11
N GLY A 36 0.72 -17.78 6.32
CA GLY A 36 -0.48 -18.31 5.68
C GLY A 36 -0.91 -17.50 4.46
N LYS A 37 -2.21 -17.34 4.29
CA LYS A 37 -2.79 -16.76 3.08
C LYS A 37 -3.75 -15.61 3.38
N GLY A 38 -3.83 -14.69 2.44
CA GLY A 38 -4.77 -13.61 2.45
C GLY A 38 -4.77 -12.88 1.13
N VAL A 39 -5.64 -11.89 1.02
CA VAL A 39 -5.76 -11.05 -0.19
C VAL A 39 -5.95 -9.60 0.20
N ILE A 40 -5.60 -8.73 -0.73
CA ILE A 40 -5.96 -7.31 -0.69
C ILE A 40 -7.04 -7.12 -1.74
N ASP A 41 -8.17 -6.56 -1.33
CA ASP A 41 -9.19 -6.10 -2.26
C ASP A 41 -8.87 -4.65 -2.62
N ARG A 42 -8.48 -4.43 -3.86
CA ARG A 42 -8.15 -3.13 -4.42
C ARG A 42 -9.00 -2.91 -5.66
N ASP A 43 -9.90 -1.94 -5.60
CA ASP A 43 -10.83 -1.65 -6.70
C ASP A 43 -11.56 -2.89 -7.21
N LYS A 44 -12.09 -3.69 -6.28
CA LYS A 44 -12.82 -4.94 -6.56
C LYS A 44 -11.96 -6.02 -7.20
N THR A 45 -10.64 -5.90 -7.15
CA THR A 45 -9.71 -6.90 -7.63
C THR A 45 -8.95 -7.48 -6.43
N ASP A 46 -8.94 -8.80 -6.30
CA ASP A 46 -8.21 -9.48 -5.26
C ASP A 46 -6.75 -9.67 -5.65
N ILE A 47 -5.86 -9.18 -4.82
CA ILE A 47 -4.41 -9.33 -4.99
C ILE A 47 -3.92 -10.25 -3.89
N THR A 48 -3.23 -11.32 -4.25
CA THR A 48 -2.68 -12.26 -3.28
C THR A 48 -1.62 -11.56 -2.41
N LEU A 49 -1.73 -11.73 -1.09
CA LEU A 49 -0.75 -11.19 -0.15
C LEU A 49 0.60 -11.88 -0.34
N GLU A 50 1.63 -11.08 -0.36
CA GLU A 50 3.03 -11.52 -0.41
C GLU A 50 3.86 -10.60 0.48
N GLU A 51 5.00 -11.07 0.97
CA GLU A 51 5.92 -10.22 1.70
C GLU A 51 6.41 -9.09 0.79
N GLU A 52 6.53 -7.91 1.36
CA GLU A 52 6.94 -6.66 0.69
C GLU A 52 5.94 -6.13 -0.35
N LEU A 53 4.74 -6.72 -0.44
CA LEU A 53 3.69 -6.19 -1.30
C LEU A 53 3.33 -4.76 -0.87
N PRO A 54 3.35 -3.79 -1.79
CA PRO A 54 2.96 -2.42 -1.47
C PRO A 54 1.49 -2.32 -1.08
N ILE A 55 1.22 -1.51 -0.06
CA ILE A 55 -0.14 -1.20 0.39
C ILE A 55 -0.51 0.20 -0.10
N GLU A 56 -1.72 0.35 -0.61
CA GLU A 56 -2.23 1.63 -1.10
C GLU A 56 -3.44 2.09 -0.30
N GLN A 57 -3.78 3.34 -0.43
CA GLN A 57 -4.99 3.88 0.22
C GLN A 57 -6.24 3.14 -0.27
N TYR A 58 -7.18 3.00 0.62
CA TYR A 58 -8.47 2.34 0.39
C TYR A 58 -8.37 0.83 0.16
N ASP A 59 -7.21 0.24 0.35
CA ASP A 59 -7.06 -1.20 0.33
C ASP A 59 -7.84 -1.85 1.47
N THR A 60 -8.43 -2.99 1.20
CA THR A 60 -9.01 -3.84 2.22
C THR A 60 -8.19 -5.10 2.35
N VAL A 61 -7.62 -5.32 3.52
CA VAL A 61 -6.79 -6.49 3.79
C VAL A 61 -7.66 -7.58 4.42
N LYS A 62 -7.70 -8.74 3.79
CA LYS A 62 -8.47 -9.89 4.27
C LYS A 62 -7.54 -11.06 4.52
N THR A 63 -7.59 -11.62 5.70
CA THR A 63 -6.83 -12.83 6.03
C THR A 63 -7.74 -14.05 6.10
N GLY A 64 -7.21 -15.19 5.69
CA GLY A 64 -7.81 -16.49 5.94
C GLY A 64 -7.16 -17.13 7.16
N ASN A 65 -6.60 -18.33 7.00
CA ASN A 65 -5.88 -19.05 8.06
C ASN A 65 -4.46 -18.51 8.23
N GLY A 66 -4.30 -17.20 8.39
CA GLY A 66 -2.97 -16.63 8.47
C GLY A 66 -2.98 -15.28 9.15
N LYS A 67 -1.79 -14.71 9.23
CA LYS A 67 -1.58 -13.38 9.81
C LYS A 67 -0.77 -12.55 8.86
N VAL A 68 -1.03 -11.24 8.86
CA VAL A 68 -0.22 -10.30 8.08
C VAL A 68 0.15 -9.12 8.94
N GLY A 69 1.43 -8.75 8.90
CA GLY A 69 1.93 -7.52 9.49
C GLY A 69 2.10 -6.47 8.42
N ILE A 70 1.56 -5.30 8.65
CA ILE A 70 1.67 -4.16 7.74
C ILE A 70 2.47 -3.07 8.42
N LEU A 71 3.47 -2.55 7.70
CA LEU A 71 4.27 -1.43 8.16
C LEU A 71 3.97 -0.23 7.26
N PHE A 72 3.42 0.82 7.85
CA PHE A 72 3.14 2.07 7.15
C PHE A 72 4.38 2.97 7.09
N ILE A 73 4.37 3.92 6.19
CA ILE A 73 5.52 4.82 5.98
C ILE A 73 5.80 5.75 7.15
N ASP A 74 4.86 5.89 8.09
CA ASP A 74 5.08 6.64 9.34
C ASP A 74 5.56 5.75 10.49
N ASP A 75 5.97 4.51 10.20
CA ASP A 75 6.37 3.48 11.16
C ASP A 75 5.22 2.88 11.99
N THR A 76 3.98 3.18 11.65
CA THR A 76 2.83 2.49 12.26
C THR A 76 2.84 1.03 11.84
N ARG A 77 2.73 0.13 12.82
CA ARG A 77 2.62 -1.30 12.57
C ARG A 77 1.22 -1.79 12.91
N VAL A 78 0.64 -2.54 12.01
CA VAL A 78 -0.68 -3.17 12.20
C VAL A 78 -0.56 -4.66 11.93
N ASP A 79 -0.93 -5.47 12.88
CA ASP A 79 -0.99 -6.93 12.73
C ASP A 79 -2.43 -7.35 12.56
N VAL A 80 -2.74 -7.92 11.40
CA VAL A 80 -4.06 -8.47 11.09
C VAL A 80 -4.01 -9.96 11.35
N THR A 81 -4.75 -10.42 12.36
CA THR A 81 -4.77 -11.83 12.72
C THR A 81 -5.64 -12.64 11.78
N GLN A 82 -5.74 -13.96 12.01
CA GLN A 82 -6.52 -14.82 11.12
C GLN A 82 -8.01 -14.43 11.06
N HIS A 83 -8.63 -14.70 9.92
CA HIS A 83 -10.04 -14.45 9.65
C HIS A 83 -10.47 -13.02 9.96
N SER A 84 -9.63 -12.07 9.58
CA SER A 84 -9.84 -10.66 9.86
C SER A 84 -9.98 -9.85 8.58
N LYS A 85 -10.60 -8.69 8.72
CA LYS A 85 -10.77 -7.74 7.63
C LYS A 85 -10.44 -6.35 8.12
N LEU A 86 -9.44 -5.73 7.49
CA LEU A 86 -9.00 -4.37 7.81
C LEU A 86 -9.20 -3.48 6.60
N ILE A 87 -9.96 -2.41 6.77
CA ILE A 87 -10.15 -1.40 5.73
C ILE A 87 -9.26 -0.20 6.04
N ILE A 88 -8.46 0.20 5.08
CA ILE A 88 -7.65 1.41 5.18
C ILE A 88 -8.48 2.55 4.59
N ASP A 89 -9.11 3.32 5.48
CA ASP A 89 -10.01 4.39 5.04
C ASP A 89 -9.25 5.61 4.53
N GLU A 90 -8.22 6.02 5.25
CA GLU A 90 -7.42 7.17 4.85
C GLU A 90 -6.04 7.11 5.51
N PHE A 91 -5.03 7.44 4.75
CA PHE A 91 -3.67 7.62 5.25
C PHE A 91 -3.03 8.81 4.55
N VAL A 92 -2.63 9.79 5.33
CA VAL A 92 -1.87 10.95 4.85
C VAL A 92 -0.71 11.16 5.81
N TYR A 93 0.48 11.33 5.29
CA TYR A 93 1.66 11.54 6.12
C TYR A 93 2.65 12.48 5.44
N ASP A 94 3.07 13.51 6.18
CA ASP A 94 4.13 14.42 5.77
C ASP A 94 5.41 14.07 6.55
N PRO A 95 6.43 13.49 5.89
CA PRO A 95 7.66 13.12 6.58
C PRO A 95 8.46 14.29 7.12
N ASN A 96 8.26 15.49 6.59
CA ASN A 96 8.97 16.69 7.06
C ASN A 96 8.46 17.15 8.42
N THR A 97 7.15 17.15 8.63
CA THR A 97 6.52 17.57 9.89
C THR A 97 6.17 16.40 10.79
N LYS A 98 6.21 15.18 10.27
CA LYS A 98 5.77 13.94 10.93
C LYS A 98 4.30 13.98 11.36
N LYS A 99 3.51 14.79 10.70
CA LYS A 99 2.07 14.92 10.93
C LYS A 99 1.29 14.25 9.81
N GLY A 100 0.07 13.87 10.14
CA GLY A 100 -0.80 13.26 9.15
C GLY A 100 -2.08 12.74 9.77
N LYS A 101 -2.72 11.83 9.05
CA LYS A 101 -4.00 11.25 9.43
C LYS A 101 -4.02 9.77 9.05
N LEU A 102 -4.47 8.95 9.96
CA LEU A 102 -4.61 7.51 9.73
C LEU A 102 -5.96 7.05 10.27
N ASN A 103 -6.82 6.58 9.37
CA ASN A 103 -8.11 6.01 9.69
C ASN A 103 -8.16 4.55 9.22
N LEU A 104 -8.39 3.66 10.14
CA LEU A 104 -8.51 2.23 9.90
C LEU A 104 -9.83 1.71 10.44
N SER A 105 -10.45 0.78 9.75
CA SER A 105 -11.67 0.11 10.20
C SER A 105 -11.49 -1.39 10.23
N ALA A 106 -11.62 -1.98 11.40
CA ALA A 106 -11.61 -3.43 11.55
C ALA A 106 -13.06 -3.95 11.52
N LYS A 107 -13.36 -4.83 10.59
CA LYS A 107 -14.72 -5.37 10.41
C LYS A 107 -14.90 -6.74 11.04
N LEU A 108 -13.86 -7.55 11.02
CA LEU A 108 -13.89 -8.91 11.56
C LEU A 108 -12.55 -9.19 12.23
N GLY A 109 -12.56 -10.11 13.20
CA GLY A 109 -11.35 -10.62 13.81
C GLY A 109 -10.65 -9.62 14.73
N THR A 110 -9.36 -9.84 14.94
CA THR A 110 -8.55 -9.05 15.85
C THR A 110 -7.44 -8.33 15.11
N ILE A 111 -7.30 -7.07 15.40
CA ILE A 111 -6.24 -6.20 14.86
C ILE A 111 -5.38 -5.73 16.04
N LYS A 112 -4.08 -5.91 15.92
CA LYS A 112 -3.11 -5.36 16.87
C LYS A 112 -2.44 -4.15 16.26
N TYR A 113 -2.30 -3.12 17.04
CA TYR A 113 -1.82 -1.84 16.58
C TYR A 113 -0.64 -1.35 17.42
N ALA A 114 0.39 -0.84 16.76
CA ALA A 114 1.50 -0.13 17.39
C ALA A 114 1.66 1.23 16.74
N SER A 115 1.66 2.29 17.56
CA SER A 115 1.67 3.66 17.07
C SER A 115 2.94 4.02 16.31
N GLY A 116 2.78 4.74 15.21
CA GLY A 116 3.87 5.34 14.46
C GLY A 116 3.98 6.84 14.68
N GLN A 117 4.59 7.54 13.74
CA GLN A 117 4.89 8.96 13.87
C GLN A 117 3.63 9.85 13.88
N ILE A 118 2.61 9.51 13.12
CA ILE A 118 1.36 10.27 13.09
C ILE A 118 0.74 10.33 14.47
N ALA A 119 0.61 9.19 15.15
CA ALA A 119 0.02 9.13 16.48
C ALA A 119 0.86 9.87 17.53
N LYS A 120 2.18 9.89 17.37
CA LYS A 120 3.08 10.57 18.30
C LYS A 120 3.04 12.09 18.18
N THR A 121 2.81 12.61 16.97
CA THR A 121 2.90 14.04 16.70
C THR A 121 1.56 14.75 16.68
N SER A 122 0.50 14.11 16.26
CA SER A 122 -0.79 14.77 16.05
C SER A 122 -1.97 14.14 16.76
N ARG A 123 -1.77 13.09 17.54
CA ARG A 123 -2.83 12.37 18.25
C ARG A 123 -4.01 12.01 17.34
N GLN A 124 -3.71 11.54 16.17
CA GLN A 124 -4.75 11.15 15.25
C GLN A 124 -5.52 9.95 15.78
N ASP A 125 -6.82 9.98 15.61
CA ASP A 125 -7.66 8.88 16.00
C ASP A 125 -7.50 7.73 15.02
N ILE A 126 -7.53 6.53 15.59
CA ILE A 126 -7.44 5.30 14.82
C ILE A 126 -8.74 4.55 15.06
N ILE A 127 -9.39 4.25 13.97
CA ILE A 127 -10.71 3.64 13.99
C ILE A 127 -10.63 2.17 13.61
#